data_d840c7b6e6f2849de04fb2cb0f7567e5
#
_entry.id   d840c7b6e6f2849de04fb2cb0f7567e5
#
_cell.length_a   1.000
_cell.length_b   1.000
_cell.length_c   1.000
_cell.angle_alpha   90.00
_cell.angle_beta   90.00
_cell.angle_gamma   90.00
#
_symmetry.space_group_name_H-M   'P 1'
#
loop_
_entity.id
_entity.type
_entity.pdbx_description
1 polymer ?
#
loop_
_entity_poly.entity_id
_entity_poly.type
_entity_poly.pdbx_seq_one_letter_code
_entity_poly.pdbx_strand_id
1 'polypeptide(L)'
;MYCLRACIPSLSADGPRLQSPSPTFRRPDAPRIASTILPKQGDLSADDANLSAPSVHNTDFFRKFANMISKAKVKFIKSLRLKKNREQARLFIAEGHKVVGELLASGCAHTIVATQEWLSAHPAPPTNELVTVDEEDLRKVSLLQHPQQVLALFPFFDAADVSIDTTSLSLMLDGVQDPGNLGTIIRIADWFGIGNIYCSTETADVYNPKVVQATMGSIARVRLHYGDLEAMLDRLPTDFPVYGTMLDGNDIYREPLSSHGLIIMGNEGNGISHEIGKRIGHRLRIPSYAEGRATAESLNVAVATAITCAEFRRRNS
;
A
#
# COMPACT_ATOMS: atom_id res chain seq x y z
N MET A 1 -12.39 20.86 0.51
CA MET A 1 -11.42 20.94 1.59
C MET A 1 -12.17 21.18 2.91
N TYR A 2 -12.76 20.12 3.47
CA TYR A 2 -13.35 20.17 4.81
C TYR A 2 -12.93 18.91 5.55
N CYS A 3 -12.05 19.08 6.53
CA CYS A 3 -11.55 18.04 7.42
C CYS A 3 -12.38 18.11 8.71
N LEU A 4 -13.32 17.16 8.92
CA LEU A 4 -13.96 16.97 10.20
C LEU A 4 -12.99 16.21 11.11
N ARG A 5 -12.42 16.90 12.09
CA ARG A 5 -11.77 16.32 13.27
C ARG A 5 -12.87 15.82 14.21
N ALA A 6 -12.98 14.51 14.38
CA ALA A 6 -13.75 13.93 15.46
C ALA A 6 -12.88 13.86 16.73
N CYS A 7 -13.37 14.44 17.83
CA CYS A 7 -12.79 14.38 19.17
C CYS A 7 -12.91 12.97 19.74
N ILE A 8 -11.81 12.45 20.26
CA ILE A 8 -11.77 11.22 21.06
C ILE A 8 -11.85 11.64 22.53
N PRO A 9 -12.78 11.12 23.33
CA PRO A 9 -12.75 11.31 24.79
C PRO A 9 -11.77 10.32 25.43
N SER A 10 -10.93 10.84 26.34
CA SER A 10 -10.03 10.07 27.20
C SER A 10 -10.82 9.22 28.20
N LEU A 11 -10.61 7.93 28.22
CA LEU A 11 -11.05 7.02 29.28
C LEU A 11 -9.87 6.69 30.21
N SER A 12 -10.09 6.93 31.49
CA SER A 12 -9.20 6.67 32.60
C SER A 12 -9.01 5.17 32.84
N ALA A 13 -7.79 4.82 33.25
CA ALA A 13 -7.37 3.49 33.67
C ALA A 13 -7.90 3.18 35.10
N ASP A 14 -8.47 1.99 35.26
CA ASP A 14 -8.35 1.14 36.45
C ASP A 14 -8.97 -0.25 36.18
N GLY A 15 -8.14 -1.30 36.37
CA GLY A 15 -8.56 -2.72 36.32
C GLY A 15 -7.37 -3.68 36.37
N PRO A 16 -7.48 -4.91 36.93
CA PRO A 16 -6.44 -5.58 37.70
C PRO A 16 -5.38 -6.33 36.89
N ARG A 17 -4.18 -6.40 37.47
CA ARG A 17 -2.98 -7.11 37.00
C ARG A 17 -3.21 -8.62 36.93
N LEU A 18 -2.97 -9.20 35.76
CA LEU A 18 -2.71 -10.61 35.58
C LEU A 18 -1.24 -10.82 35.16
N GLN A 19 -0.57 -11.71 35.92
CA GLN A 19 0.82 -12.09 35.77
C GLN A 19 1.04 -12.91 34.48
N SER A 20 2.05 -12.56 33.69
CA SER A 20 2.55 -13.33 32.58
C SER A 20 3.77 -14.16 32.97
N PRO A 21 3.95 -15.41 32.46
CA PRO A 21 5.26 -16.06 32.46
C PRO A 21 5.98 -15.75 31.15
N SER A 22 7.24 -15.31 31.25
CA SER A 22 8.16 -15.04 30.14
C SER A 22 8.76 -16.32 29.59
N PRO A 23 8.87 -16.50 28.27
CA PRO A 23 9.83 -17.44 27.70
C PRO A 23 11.14 -16.71 27.37
N THR A 24 12.22 -17.22 27.92
CA THR A 24 13.60 -16.82 27.64
C THR A 24 14.02 -17.22 26.23
N PHE A 25 14.25 -16.23 25.38
CA PHE A 25 14.82 -16.42 24.05
C PHE A 25 16.33 -16.21 24.10
N ARG A 26 17.13 -17.28 23.90
CA ARG A 26 18.59 -17.22 23.74
C ARG A 26 18.92 -16.63 22.36
N ARG A 27 19.73 -15.57 22.34
CA ARG A 27 20.36 -15.04 21.12
C ARG A 27 21.50 -15.95 20.68
N PRO A 28 21.68 -16.22 19.38
CA PRO A 28 22.88 -16.86 18.86
C PRO A 28 24.03 -15.84 18.78
N ASP A 29 25.26 -16.35 19.06
CA ASP A 29 26.51 -15.62 19.15
C ASP A 29 26.91 -14.94 17.82
N ALA A 30 27.33 -13.66 17.91
CA ALA A 30 27.91 -12.92 16.81
C ALA A 30 29.41 -13.34 16.61
N PRO A 31 29.90 -13.41 15.36
CA PRO A 31 31.31 -13.74 15.11
C PRO A 31 32.23 -12.57 15.49
N ARG A 32 33.32 -12.90 16.21
CA ARG A 32 34.40 -11.99 16.59
C ARG A 32 35.16 -11.53 15.33
N ILE A 33 35.23 -10.22 15.14
CA ILE A 33 36.11 -9.61 14.14
C ILE A 33 37.50 -9.44 14.76
N ALA A 34 38.51 -9.96 14.08
CA ALA A 34 39.90 -9.90 14.46
C ALA A 34 40.45 -8.47 14.45
N SER A 35 41.21 -8.14 15.49
CA SER A 35 41.96 -6.89 15.67
C SER A 35 43.06 -6.77 14.65
N THR A 36 42.98 -5.78 13.77
CA THR A 36 44.11 -5.40 12.88
C THR A 36 44.92 -4.30 13.54
N ILE A 37 46.19 -4.57 13.61
CA ILE A 37 47.30 -3.85 14.25
C ILE A 37 47.46 -2.44 13.63
N LEU A 38 47.53 -1.41 14.47
CA LEU A 38 47.95 -0.05 14.11
C LEU A 38 49.48 -0.01 13.99
N PRO A 39 50.09 0.64 12.95
CA PRO A 39 51.51 0.91 12.92
C PRO A 39 51.86 2.10 13.79
N LYS A 40 53.08 2.00 14.44
CA LYS A 40 53.67 2.97 15.33
C LYS A 40 54.04 4.29 14.61
N GLN A 41 53.84 5.41 15.29
CA GLN A 41 54.38 6.72 14.94
C GLN A 41 55.91 6.67 14.84
N GLY A 42 56.43 7.08 13.69
CA GLY A 42 57.83 7.41 13.48
C GLY A 42 57.91 8.91 13.17
N ASP A 43 58.87 9.55 13.84
CA ASP A 43 59.21 10.96 13.74
C ASP A 43 59.46 11.43 12.29
N LEU A 44 58.79 12.51 11.88
CA LEU A 44 59.13 13.28 10.70
C LEU A 44 59.29 14.76 11.09
N SER A 45 60.46 15.27 10.77
CA SER A 45 60.96 16.62 11.01
C SER A 45 60.10 17.70 10.35
N ALA A 46 60.03 18.82 11.05
CA ALA A 46 59.52 20.09 10.56
C ALA A 46 60.43 20.68 9.48
N ASP A 47 59.98 20.61 8.21
CA ASP A 47 60.35 21.51 7.10
C ASP A 47 59.58 21.03 5.88
N ASP A 48 58.40 21.62 5.62
CA ASP A 48 57.75 21.81 4.34
C ASP A 48 56.36 22.44 4.56
N ALA A 49 56.38 23.68 5.04
CA ALA A 49 55.21 24.53 5.04
C ALA A 49 55.12 25.22 3.67
N ASN A 50 54.43 24.58 2.72
CA ASN A 50 53.73 25.27 1.62
C ASN A 50 52.91 24.32 0.76
N LEU A 51 51.79 23.78 1.32
CA LEU A 51 50.71 23.21 0.51
C LEU A 51 49.49 24.07 0.74
N SER A 52 49.21 24.92 -0.26
CA SER A 52 47.97 25.71 -0.32
C SER A 52 46.75 24.80 -0.12
N ALA A 53 45.92 25.17 0.84
CA ALA A 53 44.61 24.50 1.07
C ALA A 53 43.83 24.42 -0.25
N PRO A 54 43.18 23.27 -0.56
CA PRO A 54 42.35 23.14 -1.76
C PRO A 54 41.24 24.17 -1.67
N SER A 55 41.09 24.97 -2.73
CA SER A 55 40.12 26.04 -2.84
C SER A 55 38.71 25.50 -2.59
N VAL A 56 37.89 26.25 -1.87
CA VAL A 56 36.46 25.97 -1.50
C VAL A 56 35.64 25.57 -2.73
N HIS A 57 36.03 25.94 -3.93
CA HIS A 57 35.35 25.59 -5.19
C HIS A 57 35.43 24.10 -5.58
N ASN A 58 36.36 23.33 -5.05
CA ASN A 58 36.52 21.92 -5.42
C ASN A 58 35.67 20.99 -4.56
N THR A 59 35.28 21.39 -3.35
CA THR A 59 34.41 20.62 -2.46
C THR A 59 32.96 20.64 -2.92
N ASP A 60 32.46 21.74 -3.48
CA ASP A 60 31.07 21.82 -4.01
C ASP A 60 30.95 21.05 -5.32
N PHE A 61 31.97 20.98 -6.13
CA PHE A 61 31.99 20.18 -7.35
C PHE A 61 31.96 18.69 -7.04
N PHE A 62 32.76 18.19 -6.10
CA PHE A 62 32.73 16.79 -5.67
C PHE A 62 31.40 16.43 -4.91
N ARG A 63 30.82 17.34 -4.13
CA ARG A 63 29.53 17.19 -3.51
C ARG A 63 28.38 17.04 -4.52
N LYS A 64 28.46 17.79 -5.63
CA LYS A 64 27.48 17.75 -6.72
C LYS A 64 27.51 16.42 -7.48
N PHE A 65 28.70 15.80 -7.65
CA PHE A 65 28.82 14.48 -8.28
C PHE A 65 28.50 13.32 -7.34
N ALA A 66 28.69 13.46 -6.04
CA ALA A 66 28.36 12.44 -5.05
C ALA A 66 26.85 12.20 -4.88
N ASN A 67 26.01 13.15 -5.33
CA ASN A 67 24.53 13.10 -5.19
C ASN A 67 23.81 12.80 -6.51
N MET A 68 24.52 12.52 -7.61
CA MET A 68 23.89 12.21 -8.91
C MET A 68 23.44 10.76 -8.96
N ILE A 69 22.14 10.54 -9.20
CA ILE A 69 21.61 9.21 -9.47
C ILE A 69 22.12 8.68 -10.81
N SER A 70 22.63 7.44 -10.85
CA SER A 70 23.18 6.87 -12.09
C SER A 70 22.09 6.67 -13.15
N LYS A 71 22.46 6.85 -14.44
CA LYS A 71 21.53 6.62 -15.58
C LYS A 71 20.94 5.20 -15.56
N ALA A 72 21.73 4.20 -15.14
CA ALA A 72 21.24 2.82 -15.01
C ALA A 72 20.13 2.71 -13.96
N LYS A 73 20.29 3.35 -12.80
CA LYS A 73 19.28 3.35 -11.74
C LYS A 73 18.03 4.10 -12.15
N VAL A 74 18.14 5.24 -12.84
CA VAL A 74 17.00 5.96 -13.43
C VAL A 74 16.22 5.04 -14.38
N LYS A 75 16.94 4.36 -15.29
CA LYS A 75 16.32 3.42 -16.24
C LYS A 75 15.63 2.26 -15.54
N PHE A 76 16.26 1.69 -14.52
CA PHE A 76 15.68 0.60 -13.72
C PHE A 76 14.40 1.05 -13.02
N ILE A 77 14.43 2.15 -12.26
CA ILE A 77 13.25 2.67 -11.54
C ILE A 77 12.11 2.93 -12.52
N LYS A 78 12.37 3.66 -13.61
CA LYS A 78 11.33 3.93 -14.63
C LYS A 78 10.80 2.68 -15.30
N SER A 79 11.58 1.62 -15.41
CA SER A 79 11.13 0.37 -16.01
C SER A 79 10.04 -0.30 -15.19
N LEU A 80 9.99 -0.07 -13.88
CA LEU A 80 8.98 -0.63 -12.97
C LEU A 80 7.56 -0.09 -13.19
N ARG A 81 7.36 0.90 -14.07
CA ARG A 81 6.02 1.25 -14.57
C ARG A 81 5.33 0.09 -15.29
N LEU A 82 6.10 -0.85 -15.86
CA LEU A 82 5.61 -2.01 -16.59
C LEU A 82 5.44 -3.21 -15.63
N LYS A 83 4.28 -3.87 -15.68
CA LYS A 83 3.95 -5.05 -14.86
C LYS A 83 5.04 -6.11 -14.92
N LYS A 84 5.46 -6.52 -16.14
CA LYS A 84 6.51 -7.51 -16.34
C LYS A 84 7.79 -7.24 -15.54
N ASN A 85 8.24 -5.97 -15.51
CA ASN A 85 9.47 -5.62 -14.83
C ASN A 85 9.29 -5.61 -13.30
N ARG A 86 8.11 -5.21 -12.79
CA ARG A 86 7.77 -5.34 -11.37
C ARG A 86 7.76 -6.79 -10.92
N GLU A 87 7.13 -7.67 -11.69
CA GLU A 87 7.08 -9.11 -11.41
C GLU A 87 8.48 -9.74 -11.41
N GLN A 88 9.33 -9.37 -12.38
CA GLN A 88 10.71 -9.85 -12.45
C GLN A 88 11.57 -9.36 -11.28
N ALA A 89 11.45 -8.09 -10.93
CA ALA A 89 12.21 -7.49 -9.83
C ALA A 89 11.60 -7.80 -8.46
N ARG A 90 10.32 -8.21 -8.38
CA ARG A 90 9.53 -8.32 -7.15
C ARG A 90 9.49 -7.02 -6.35
N LEU A 91 9.49 -5.87 -7.08
CA LEU A 91 9.49 -4.53 -6.51
C LEU A 91 8.40 -3.66 -7.12
N PHE A 92 7.84 -2.76 -6.31
CA PHE A 92 6.93 -1.72 -6.77
C PHE A 92 7.37 -0.33 -6.32
N ILE A 93 6.85 0.70 -6.99
CA ILE A 93 7.19 2.10 -6.73
C ILE A 93 6.11 2.72 -5.85
N ALA A 94 6.53 3.43 -4.81
CA ALA A 94 5.72 4.33 -4.01
C ALA A 94 6.34 5.74 -4.04
N GLU A 95 5.51 6.77 -4.23
CA GLU A 95 5.97 8.15 -4.31
C GLU A 95 5.19 9.05 -3.35
N GLY A 96 5.89 10.06 -2.82
CA GLY A 96 5.34 11.05 -1.90
C GLY A 96 5.38 10.63 -0.43
N HIS A 97 5.52 11.63 0.41
CA HIS A 97 5.76 11.47 1.85
C HIS A 97 4.68 10.64 2.56
N LYS A 98 3.41 10.75 2.16
CA LYS A 98 2.32 10.02 2.80
C LYS A 98 2.38 8.52 2.48
N VAL A 99 2.44 8.15 1.18
CA VAL A 99 2.43 6.75 0.76
C VAL A 99 3.70 6.04 1.24
N VAL A 100 4.86 6.69 1.06
CA VAL A 100 6.14 6.14 1.52
C VAL A 100 6.17 6.01 3.04
N GLY A 101 5.70 7.02 3.79
CA GLY A 101 5.66 6.98 5.25
C GLY A 101 4.81 5.85 5.81
N GLU A 102 3.60 5.62 5.25
CA GLU A 102 2.72 4.52 5.65
C GLU A 102 3.35 3.14 5.37
N LEU A 103 4.02 2.98 4.25
CA LEU A 103 4.71 1.73 3.90
C LEU A 103 5.95 1.50 4.78
N LEU A 104 6.71 2.54 5.11
CA LEU A 104 7.87 2.45 6.02
C LEU A 104 7.45 2.12 7.46
N ALA A 105 6.26 2.54 7.89
CA ALA A 105 5.71 2.15 9.18
C ALA A 105 5.39 0.64 9.26
N SER A 106 5.19 -0.02 8.11
CA SER A 106 4.84 -1.44 8.02
C SER A 106 6.01 -2.34 7.61
N GLY A 107 7.12 -1.77 7.13
CA GLY A 107 8.26 -2.56 6.64
C GLY A 107 9.45 -1.73 6.17
N CYS A 108 10.42 -2.43 5.58
CA CYS A 108 11.66 -1.85 5.08
C CYS A 108 11.58 -1.64 3.56
N ALA A 109 12.01 -0.48 3.08
CA ALA A 109 12.16 -0.24 1.66
C ALA A 109 13.41 -0.95 1.10
N HIS A 110 13.34 -1.44 -0.13
CA HIS A 110 14.51 -1.92 -0.85
C HIS A 110 15.46 -0.75 -1.18
N THR A 111 14.90 0.35 -1.71
CA THR A 111 15.66 1.55 -2.07
C THR A 111 14.81 2.79 -1.76
N ILE A 112 15.41 3.80 -1.15
CA ILE A 112 14.81 5.14 -1.02
C ILE A 112 15.64 6.12 -1.86
N VAL A 113 14.95 6.91 -2.67
CA VAL A 113 15.52 8.06 -3.40
C VAL A 113 14.83 9.31 -2.86
N ALA A 114 15.55 10.18 -2.18
CA ALA A 114 14.95 11.32 -1.49
C ALA A 114 15.84 12.55 -1.52
N THR A 115 15.21 13.73 -1.36
CA THR A 115 15.92 14.99 -1.17
C THR A 115 16.48 15.09 0.25
N GLN A 116 17.53 15.92 0.42
CA GLN A 116 18.10 16.20 1.73
C GLN A 116 17.08 16.80 2.70
N GLU A 117 16.11 17.56 2.20
CA GLU A 117 15.02 18.14 2.99
C GLU A 117 14.17 17.05 3.61
N TRP A 118 13.73 16.08 2.82
CA TRP A 118 12.94 14.95 3.31
C TRP A 118 13.71 14.12 4.35
N LEU A 119 15.00 13.86 4.10
CA LEU A 119 15.86 13.10 5.01
C LEU A 119 16.10 13.82 6.34
N SER A 120 16.13 15.14 6.35
CA SER A 120 16.26 15.92 7.59
C SER A 120 15.04 15.72 8.52
N ALA A 121 13.85 15.53 7.94
CA ALA A 121 12.63 15.22 8.69
C ALA A 121 12.46 13.73 9.01
N HIS A 122 13.20 12.83 8.33
CA HIS A 122 13.10 11.38 8.46
C HIS A 122 14.50 10.76 8.62
N PRO A 123 15.18 10.97 9.76
CA PRO A 123 16.52 10.47 9.99
C PRO A 123 16.52 8.93 10.03
N ALA A 124 17.46 8.30 9.31
CA ALA A 124 17.67 6.85 9.24
C ALA A 124 16.39 6.04 8.89
N PRO A 125 15.73 6.32 7.74
CA PRO A 125 14.54 5.57 7.33
C PRO A 125 14.92 4.10 7.07
N PRO A 126 14.04 3.12 7.40
CA PRO A 126 14.33 1.70 7.20
C PRO A 126 14.43 1.36 5.70
N THR A 127 15.65 1.18 5.21
CA THR A 127 15.94 0.86 3.81
C THR A 127 17.25 0.10 3.67
N ASN A 128 17.35 -0.77 2.64
CA ASN A 128 18.61 -1.44 2.29
C ASN A 128 19.54 -0.50 1.51
N GLU A 129 18.99 0.47 0.79
CA GLU A 129 19.76 1.42 0.01
C GLU A 129 19.13 2.82 0.08
N LEU A 130 19.94 3.84 0.37
CA LEU A 130 19.54 5.23 0.39
C LEU A 130 20.31 6.01 -0.67
N VAL A 131 19.58 6.73 -1.54
CA VAL A 131 20.14 7.60 -2.59
C VAL A 131 19.66 9.02 -2.33
N THR A 132 20.55 9.89 -1.91
CA THR A 132 20.25 11.31 -1.77
C THR A 132 20.36 12.00 -3.12
N VAL A 133 19.37 12.78 -3.50
CA VAL A 133 19.29 13.49 -4.79
C VAL A 133 18.81 14.92 -4.59
N ASP A 134 19.04 15.76 -5.59
CA ASP A 134 18.36 17.04 -5.71
C ASP A 134 16.97 16.88 -6.36
N GLU A 135 16.20 17.96 -6.41
CA GLU A 135 14.87 17.94 -7.03
C GLU A 135 14.90 17.63 -8.53
N GLU A 136 15.96 18.05 -9.23
CA GLU A 136 16.09 17.81 -10.68
C GLU A 136 16.31 16.32 -10.96
N ASP A 137 17.17 15.67 -10.19
CA ASP A 137 17.40 14.22 -10.29
C ASP A 137 16.18 13.42 -9.83
N LEU A 138 15.46 13.88 -8.80
CA LEU A 138 14.20 13.25 -8.39
C LEU A 138 13.15 13.31 -9.50
N ARG A 139 13.04 14.44 -10.23
CA ARG A 139 12.15 14.56 -11.41
C ARG A 139 12.52 13.56 -12.52
N LYS A 140 13.81 13.24 -12.68
CA LYS A 140 14.26 12.26 -13.68
C LYS A 140 13.77 10.84 -13.39
N VAL A 141 13.55 10.47 -12.13
CA VAL A 141 13.12 9.12 -11.74
C VAL A 141 11.63 9.01 -11.47
N SER A 142 10.98 10.07 -11.05
CA SER A 142 9.58 10.11 -10.70
C SER A 142 8.66 9.78 -11.89
N LEU A 143 7.54 9.13 -11.59
CA LEU A 143 6.44 8.89 -12.51
C LEU A 143 5.31 9.91 -12.35
N LEU A 144 5.40 10.79 -11.34
CA LEU A 144 4.43 11.85 -11.07
C LEU A 144 4.75 13.11 -11.89
N GLN A 145 3.72 13.85 -12.29
CA GLN A 145 3.88 15.17 -12.92
C GLN A 145 4.52 16.20 -11.96
N HIS A 146 4.17 16.10 -10.67
CA HIS A 146 4.70 16.92 -9.59
C HIS A 146 5.32 16.03 -8.51
N PRO A 147 6.62 15.69 -8.63
CA PRO A 147 7.32 14.86 -7.66
C PRO A 147 7.31 15.46 -6.26
N GLN A 148 7.26 14.62 -5.24
CA GLN A 148 7.18 15.03 -3.85
C GLN A 148 8.38 14.47 -3.07
N GLN A 149 9.50 15.15 -3.08
CA GLN A 149 10.69 14.95 -2.23
C GLN A 149 11.21 13.52 -1.99
N VAL A 150 10.35 12.47 -2.16
CA VAL A 150 10.71 11.06 -1.92
C VAL A 150 10.01 10.11 -2.89
N LEU A 151 10.78 9.13 -3.36
CA LEU A 151 10.36 7.94 -4.09
C LEU A 151 11.02 6.74 -3.42
N ALA A 152 10.27 5.65 -3.23
CA ALA A 152 10.83 4.43 -2.67
C ALA A 152 10.39 3.18 -3.46
N LEU A 153 11.25 2.18 -3.47
CA LEU A 153 10.97 0.85 -3.99
C LEU A 153 10.72 -0.08 -2.81
N PHE A 154 9.58 -0.75 -2.84
CA PHE A 154 9.22 -1.74 -1.83
C PHE A 154 9.14 -3.13 -2.45
N PRO A 155 9.51 -4.19 -1.71
CA PRO A 155 9.25 -5.56 -2.15
C PRO A 155 7.74 -5.81 -2.23
N PHE A 156 7.34 -6.73 -3.10
CA PHE A 156 5.97 -7.24 -3.09
C PHE A 156 5.66 -7.85 -1.73
N PHE A 157 4.43 -7.70 -1.27
CA PHE A 157 3.97 -8.40 -0.09
C PHE A 157 4.01 -9.92 -0.34
N ASP A 158 4.28 -10.69 0.72
CA ASP A 158 4.24 -12.14 0.63
C ASP A 158 2.85 -12.62 0.21
N ALA A 159 2.82 -13.59 -0.69
CA ALA A 159 1.58 -14.25 -1.06
C ALA A 159 1.09 -15.04 0.16
N ALA A 160 0.02 -14.55 0.78
CA ALA A 160 -0.69 -15.32 1.78
C ALA A 160 -1.44 -16.48 1.10
N ASP A 161 -1.70 -17.55 1.85
CA ASP A 161 -2.55 -18.64 1.39
C ASP A 161 -3.94 -18.08 1.02
N VAL A 162 -4.44 -18.42 -0.17
CA VAL A 162 -5.63 -17.79 -0.76
C VAL A 162 -6.89 -18.51 -0.24
N SER A 163 -7.05 -18.59 1.07
CA SER A 163 -8.31 -18.97 1.70
C SER A 163 -9.12 -17.75 2.07
N ILE A 164 -10.44 -17.77 1.81
CA ILE A 164 -11.33 -16.68 2.22
C ILE A 164 -11.48 -16.72 3.74
N ASP A 165 -11.24 -15.58 4.38
CA ASP A 165 -11.54 -15.40 5.81
C ASP A 165 -13.05 -15.46 6.05
N THR A 166 -13.51 -16.53 6.71
CA THR A 166 -14.92 -16.75 7.02
C THR A 166 -15.38 -16.10 8.31
N THR A 167 -14.49 -15.45 9.05
CA THR A 167 -14.79 -14.85 10.36
C THR A 167 -15.08 -13.36 10.30
N SER A 168 -14.65 -12.70 9.23
CA SER A 168 -14.77 -11.25 9.04
C SER A 168 -15.48 -10.89 7.74
N LEU A 169 -15.75 -9.59 7.58
CA LEU A 169 -16.24 -9.04 6.32
C LEU A 169 -15.09 -8.85 5.35
N SER A 170 -15.23 -9.36 4.13
CA SER A 170 -14.26 -9.26 3.06
C SER A 170 -14.89 -8.72 1.77
N LEU A 171 -14.07 -8.19 0.87
CA LEU A 171 -14.50 -7.79 -0.47
C LEU A 171 -14.03 -8.81 -1.51
N MET A 172 -14.79 -8.94 -2.60
CA MET A 172 -14.38 -9.65 -3.81
C MET A 172 -14.62 -8.75 -5.02
N LEU A 173 -13.63 -8.64 -5.91
CA LEU A 173 -13.67 -7.76 -7.08
C LEU A 173 -13.62 -8.62 -8.35
N ASP A 174 -14.73 -8.64 -9.06
CA ASP A 174 -14.88 -9.37 -10.31
C ASP A 174 -14.63 -8.42 -11.49
N GLY A 175 -13.35 -8.32 -11.89
CA GLY A 175 -12.94 -7.58 -13.07
C GLY A 175 -12.95 -6.05 -12.92
N VAL A 176 -12.68 -5.50 -11.75
CA VAL A 176 -12.49 -4.04 -11.57
C VAL A 176 -11.19 -3.61 -12.23
N GLN A 177 -11.29 -2.99 -13.43
CA GLN A 177 -10.13 -2.74 -14.30
C GLN A 177 -9.51 -1.34 -14.14
N ASP A 178 -10.27 -0.35 -13.68
CA ASP A 178 -9.72 1.00 -13.51
C ASP A 178 -8.80 1.09 -12.30
N PRO A 179 -7.53 1.52 -12.47
CA PRO A 179 -6.58 1.64 -11.36
C PRO A 179 -6.98 2.64 -10.28
N GLY A 180 -7.72 3.70 -10.65
CA GLY A 180 -8.23 4.69 -9.70
C GLY A 180 -9.33 4.12 -8.83
N ASN A 181 -10.25 3.35 -9.42
CA ASN A 181 -11.30 2.64 -8.69
C ASN A 181 -10.70 1.62 -7.74
N LEU A 182 -9.77 0.77 -8.19
CA LEU A 182 -9.12 -0.21 -7.31
C LEU A 182 -8.42 0.48 -6.12
N GLY A 183 -7.63 1.52 -6.37
CA GLY A 183 -6.95 2.25 -5.29
C GLY A 183 -7.93 2.90 -4.31
N THR A 184 -9.06 3.41 -4.79
CA THR A 184 -10.13 3.98 -3.96
C THR A 184 -10.83 2.90 -3.14
N ILE A 185 -11.11 1.72 -3.74
CA ILE A 185 -11.71 0.57 -3.03
C ILE A 185 -10.77 0.09 -1.91
N ILE A 186 -9.46 0.02 -2.13
CA ILE A 186 -8.49 -0.32 -1.09
C ILE A 186 -8.57 0.66 0.09
N ARG A 187 -8.72 1.97 -0.17
CA ARG A 187 -8.91 2.98 0.91
C ARG A 187 -10.24 2.81 1.64
N ILE A 188 -11.30 2.47 0.92
CA ILE A 188 -12.61 2.19 1.51
C ILE A 188 -12.53 0.97 2.42
N ALA A 189 -11.89 -0.11 1.96
CA ALA A 189 -11.68 -1.32 2.73
C ALA A 189 -10.93 -1.01 4.04
N ASP A 190 -9.80 -0.29 3.95
CA ASP A 190 -9.03 0.16 5.11
C ASP A 190 -9.88 0.98 6.11
N TRP A 191 -10.66 1.95 5.58
CA TRP A 191 -11.53 2.80 6.40
C TRP A 191 -12.59 2.02 7.17
N PHE A 192 -13.17 1.00 6.54
CA PHE A 192 -14.21 0.17 7.13
C PHE A 192 -13.67 -1.08 7.85
N GLY A 193 -12.35 -1.19 8.06
CA GLY A 193 -11.72 -2.31 8.76
C GLY A 193 -11.88 -3.64 8.03
N ILE A 194 -11.84 -3.63 6.69
CA ILE A 194 -11.84 -4.80 5.83
C ILE A 194 -10.40 -5.07 5.41
N GLY A 195 -9.80 -6.13 5.94
CA GLY A 195 -8.39 -6.46 5.75
C GLY A 195 -8.08 -7.23 4.47
N ASN A 196 -9.08 -7.88 3.85
CA ASN A 196 -8.88 -8.77 2.70
C ASN A 196 -9.77 -8.39 1.52
N ILE A 197 -9.16 -8.35 0.33
CA ILE A 197 -9.84 -8.16 -0.97
C ILE A 197 -9.42 -9.30 -1.90
N TYR A 198 -10.37 -10.08 -2.39
CA TYR A 198 -10.15 -11.15 -3.35
C TYR A 198 -10.43 -10.63 -4.77
N CYS A 199 -9.49 -10.79 -5.68
CA CYS A 199 -9.53 -10.19 -7.01
C CYS A 199 -9.46 -11.26 -8.10
N SER A 200 -10.27 -11.12 -9.14
CA SER A 200 -10.07 -11.88 -10.37
C SER A 200 -8.75 -11.51 -11.04
N THR A 201 -8.27 -12.36 -11.94
CA THR A 201 -7.03 -12.13 -12.71
C THR A 201 -7.13 -10.91 -13.64
N GLU A 202 -8.35 -10.53 -14.03
CA GLU A 202 -8.67 -9.36 -14.85
C GLU A 202 -8.72 -8.04 -14.06
N THR A 203 -8.79 -8.12 -12.73
CA THR A 203 -8.73 -6.93 -11.87
C THR A 203 -7.39 -6.23 -12.00
N ALA A 204 -7.39 -4.90 -11.95
CA ALA A 204 -6.19 -4.09 -12.07
C ALA A 204 -5.10 -4.55 -11.08
N ASP A 205 -3.83 -4.47 -11.50
CA ASP A 205 -2.68 -4.86 -10.68
C ASP A 205 -2.49 -3.87 -9.52
N VAL A 206 -2.51 -4.38 -8.28
CA VAL A 206 -2.34 -3.59 -7.06
C VAL A 206 -1.01 -2.82 -7.02
N TYR A 207 0.04 -3.38 -7.63
CA TYR A 207 1.36 -2.75 -7.70
C TYR A 207 1.52 -1.77 -8.88
N ASN A 208 0.47 -1.55 -9.68
CA ASN A 208 0.47 -0.48 -10.67
C ASN A 208 0.69 0.87 -9.97
N PRO A 209 1.65 1.71 -10.41
CA PRO A 209 1.94 2.99 -9.76
C PRO A 209 0.72 3.89 -9.56
N LYS A 210 -0.26 3.86 -10.47
CA LYS A 210 -1.52 4.61 -10.33
C LYS A 210 -2.37 4.07 -9.19
N VAL A 211 -2.44 2.73 -9.02
CA VAL A 211 -3.16 2.11 -7.90
C VAL A 211 -2.47 2.47 -6.60
N VAL A 212 -1.14 2.22 -6.50
CA VAL A 212 -0.35 2.52 -5.28
C VAL A 212 -0.57 3.97 -4.84
N GLN A 213 -0.50 4.92 -5.78
CA GLN A 213 -0.73 6.34 -5.49
C GLN A 213 -2.15 6.61 -5.01
N ALA A 214 -3.17 6.00 -5.65
CA ALA A 214 -4.58 6.19 -5.30
C ALA A 214 -4.94 5.61 -3.92
N THR A 215 -4.19 4.61 -3.42
CA THR A 215 -4.41 4.03 -2.08
C THR A 215 -4.09 5.01 -0.96
N MET A 216 -3.28 6.04 -1.20
CA MET A 216 -2.81 7.00 -0.19
C MET A 216 -2.18 6.32 1.04
N GLY A 217 -1.57 5.13 0.84
CA GLY A 217 -0.90 4.34 1.87
C GLY A 217 -1.71 3.17 2.44
N SER A 218 -3.02 3.08 2.17
CA SER A 218 -3.87 1.96 2.65
C SER A 218 -3.40 0.57 2.15
N ILE A 219 -2.65 0.53 1.05
CA ILE A 219 -2.00 -0.70 0.54
C ILE A 219 -1.11 -1.39 1.60
N ALA A 220 -0.64 -0.67 2.60
CA ALA A 220 0.17 -1.23 3.68
C ALA A 220 -0.65 -2.11 4.64
N ARG A 221 -1.98 -1.92 4.71
CA ARG A 221 -2.87 -2.57 5.69
C ARG A 221 -3.87 -3.54 5.09
N VAL A 222 -4.24 -3.36 3.81
CA VAL A 222 -5.21 -4.20 3.10
C VAL A 222 -4.45 -5.18 2.20
N ARG A 223 -4.80 -6.46 2.28
CA ARG A 223 -4.20 -7.54 1.47
C ARG A 223 -5.08 -7.86 0.28
N LEU A 224 -4.46 -7.91 -0.91
CA LEU A 224 -5.14 -8.33 -2.13
C LEU A 224 -4.67 -9.74 -2.53
N HIS A 225 -5.65 -10.59 -2.82
CA HIS A 225 -5.47 -11.99 -3.20
C HIS A 225 -6.00 -12.18 -4.62
N TYR A 226 -5.11 -12.43 -5.58
CA TYR A 226 -5.50 -12.65 -6.98
C TYR A 226 -5.64 -14.14 -7.28
N GLY A 227 -6.72 -14.52 -7.95
CA GLY A 227 -6.93 -15.91 -8.34
C GLY A 227 -8.24 -16.18 -9.06
N ASP A 228 -8.56 -17.45 -9.18
CA ASP A 228 -9.82 -17.93 -9.71
C ASP A 228 -10.94 -17.77 -8.66
N LEU A 229 -11.81 -16.79 -8.89
CA LEU A 229 -12.88 -16.44 -7.94
C LEU A 229 -13.92 -17.57 -7.81
N GLU A 230 -14.22 -18.30 -8.88
CA GLU A 230 -15.14 -19.43 -8.83
C GLU A 230 -14.62 -20.52 -7.91
N ALA A 231 -13.35 -20.92 -8.12
CA ALA A 231 -12.72 -21.91 -7.27
C ALA A 231 -12.59 -21.47 -5.81
N MET A 232 -12.47 -20.16 -5.54
CA MET A 232 -12.49 -19.62 -4.18
C MET A 232 -13.89 -19.72 -3.55
N LEU A 233 -14.96 -19.38 -4.30
CA LEU A 233 -16.34 -19.43 -3.84
C LEU A 233 -16.79 -20.88 -3.62
N ASP A 234 -16.38 -21.82 -4.46
CA ASP A 234 -16.74 -23.24 -4.34
C ASP A 234 -16.17 -23.92 -3.07
N ARG A 235 -15.18 -23.29 -2.42
CA ARG A 235 -14.60 -23.76 -1.15
C ARG A 235 -15.28 -23.20 0.09
N LEU A 236 -16.21 -22.27 -0.07
CA LEU A 236 -16.92 -21.67 1.06
C LEU A 236 -17.92 -22.66 1.68
N PRO A 237 -18.16 -22.56 2.99
CA PRO A 237 -19.27 -23.27 3.62
C PRO A 237 -20.60 -22.90 2.96
N THR A 238 -21.54 -23.86 2.89
CA THR A 238 -22.83 -23.68 2.20
C THR A 238 -23.69 -22.55 2.78
N ASP A 239 -23.55 -22.28 4.07
CA ASP A 239 -24.27 -21.25 4.82
C ASP A 239 -23.51 -19.92 4.93
N PHE A 240 -22.31 -19.82 4.34
CA PHE A 240 -21.52 -18.60 4.38
C PHE A 240 -22.19 -17.48 3.55
N PRO A 241 -22.42 -16.29 4.15
CA PRO A 241 -23.15 -15.24 3.47
C PRO A 241 -22.32 -14.58 2.34
N VAL A 242 -22.82 -14.74 1.11
CA VAL A 242 -22.24 -14.13 -0.10
C VAL A 242 -23.23 -13.10 -0.65
N TYR A 243 -22.82 -11.85 -0.65
CA TYR A 243 -23.59 -10.70 -1.11
C TYR A 243 -23.05 -10.19 -2.44
N GLY A 244 -23.90 -9.89 -3.40
CA GLY A 244 -23.52 -9.26 -4.66
C GLY A 244 -24.28 -7.98 -4.91
N THR A 245 -23.60 -6.91 -5.30
CA THR A 245 -24.24 -5.64 -5.68
C THR A 245 -24.70 -5.69 -7.13
N MET A 246 -26.00 -5.65 -7.35
CA MET A 246 -26.63 -5.85 -8.66
C MET A 246 -27.80 -4.89 -8.85
N LEU A 247 -28.12 -4.56 -10.12
CA LEU A 247 -29.24 -3.66 -10.43
C LEU A 247 -30.62 -4.30 -10.15
N ASP A 248 -30.70 -5.62 -10.28
CA ASP A 248 -31.91 -6.44 -10.03
C ASP A 248 -31.98 -7.00 -8.60
N GLY A 249 -31.15 -6.50 -7.69
CA GLY A 249 -31.14 -6.92 -6.28
C GLY A 249 -32.24 -6.26 -5.44
N ASN A 250 -32.36 -6.73 -4.21
CA ASN A 250 -33.23 -6.16 -3.17
C ASN A 250 -32.61 -4.88 -2.59
N ASP A 251 -33.45 -4.00 -2.06
CA ASP A 251 -33.03 -2.77 -1.40
C ASP A 251 -32.11 -3.06 -0.21
N ILE A 252 -30.83 -2.65 -0.33
CA ILE A 252 -29.81 -2.88 0.70
C ILE A 252 -30.22 -2.35 2.08
N TYR A 253 -31.03 -1.30 2.12
CA TYR A 253 -31.49 -0.70 3.36
C TYR A 253 -32.59 -1.52 4.08
N ARG A 254 -33.10 -2.59 3.46
CA ARG A 254 -34.12 -3.45 3.99
C ARG A 254 -33.67 -4.90 4.22
N GLU A 255 -32.55 -5.30 3.58
CA GLU A 255 -32.01 -6.64 3.70
C GLU A 255 -31.30 -6.88 5.04
N PRO A 256 -31.36 -8.09 5.60
CA PRO A 256 -30.51 -8.47 6.74
C PRO A 256 -29.05 -8.56 6.31
N LEU A 257 -28.18 -7.76 6.92
CA LEU A 257 -26.76 -7.74 6.64
C LEU A 257 -25.97 -8.30 7.82
N SER A 258 -25.12 -9.30 7.55
CA SER A 258 -24.29 -9.96 8.55
C SER A 258 -23.03 -9.12 8.88
N SER A 259 -22.47 -9.32 10.07
CA SER A 259 -21.18 -8.73 10.47
C SER A 259 -19.97 -9.38 9.80
N HIS A 260 -20.14 -10.57 9.21
CA HIS A 260 -19.15 -11.33 8.44
C HIS A 260 -19.73 -11.72 7.09
N GLY A 261 -18.90 -12.08 6.14
CA GLY A 261 -19.33 -12.50 4.80
C GLY A 261 -18.50 -11.89 3.69
N LEU A 262 -18.89 -12.16 2.47
CA LEU A 262 -18.20 -11.69 1.27
C LEU A 262 -19.10 -10.75 0.47
N ILE A 263 -18.63 -9.53 0.21
CA ILE A 263 -19.30 -8.55 -0.64
C ILE A 263 -18.64 -8.54 -2.00
N ILE A 264 -19.37 -8.91 -3.04
CA ILE A 264 -18.89 -8.97 -4.43
C ILE A 264 -19.28 -7.69 -5.15
N MET A 265 -18.28 -7.05 -5.76
CA MET A 265 -18.39 -5.88 -6.62
C MET A 265 -17.98 -6.28 -8.03
N GLY A 266 -18.78 -5.93 -9.02
CA GLY A 266 -18.55 -6.27 -10.42
C GLY A 266 -17.75 -5.22 -11.19
N ASN A 267 -17.45 -5.56 -12.45
CA ASN A 267 -16.84 -4.69 -13.45
C ASN A 267 -17.72 -3.47 -13.73
N GLU A 268 -17.09 -2.34 -14.07
CA GLU A 268 -17.76 -1.05 -14.30
C GLU A 268 -18.75 -1.08 -15.48
N GLY A 269 -18.47 -1.88 -16.50
CA GLY A 269 -19.31 -1.99 -17.70
C GLY A 269 -20.23 -3.20 -17.69
N ASN A 270 -19.73 -4.35 -17.23
CA ASN A 270 -20.41 -5.64 -17.37
C ASN A 270 -21.07 -6.11 -16.07
N GLY A 271 -20.81 -5.46 -14.95
CA GLY A 271 -21.26 -5.90 -13.63
C GLY A 271 -20.55 -7.18 -13.16
N ILE A 272 -21.22 -7.96 -12.34
CA ILE A 272 -20.76 -9.27 -11.86
C ILE A 272 -20.98 -10.30 -12.97
N SER A 273 -19.96 -11.13 -13.23
CA SER A 273 -20.02 -12.18 -14.24
C SER A 273 -21.11 -13.21 -13.92
N HIS A 274 -21.64 -13.86 -14.96
CA HIS A 274 -22.76 -14.79 -14.82
C HIS A 274 -22.41 -15.96 -13.89
N GLU A 275 -21.21 -16.51 -13.99
CA GLU A 275 -20.79 -17.65 -13.18
C GLU A 275 -20.62 -17.29 -11.69
N ILE A 276 -20.07 -16.11 -11.41
CA ILE A 276 -20.01 -15.58 -10.05
C ILE A 276 -21.44 -15.27 -9.54
N GLY A 277 -22.29 -14.71 -10.41
CA GLY A 277 -23.67 -14.36 -10.09
C GLY A 277 -24.53 -15.54 -9.62
N LYS A 278 -24.25 -16.77 -10.08
CA LYS A 278 -24.93 -18.02 -9.64
C LYS A 278 -24.62 -18.39 -8.17
N ARG A 279 -23.49 -17.93 -7.64
CA ARG A 279 -23.01 -18.25 -6.30
C ARG A 279 -23.39 -17.19 -5.26
N ILE A 280 -24.09 -16.13 -5.69
CA ILE A 280 -24.56 -15.05 -4.81
C ILE A 280 -25.84 -15.49 -4.11
N GLY A 281 -25.80 -15.59 -2.77
CA GLY A 281 -26.96 -15.90 -1.95
C GLY A 281 -27.87 -14.69 -1.71
N HIS A 282 -27.29 -13.48 -1.64
CA HIS A 282 -27.98 -12.24 -1.35
C HIS A 282 -27.68 -11.18 -2.41
N ARG A 283 -28.66 -10.87 -3.25
CA ARG A 283 -28.55 -9.82 -4.27
C ARG A 283 -28.95 -8.48 -3.68
N LEU A 284 -28.04 -7.52 -3.64
CA LEU A 284 -28.24 -6.21 -3.05
C LEU A 284 -28.31 -5.13 -4.12
N ARG A 285 -29.20 -4.17 -3.96
CA ARG A 285 -29.30 -2.98 -4.82
C ARG A 285 -29.25 -1.71 -3.96
N ILE A 286 -28.44 -0.76 -4.39
CA ILE A 286 -28.51 0.62 -3.89
C ILE A 286 -29.66 1.30 -4.67
N PRO A 287 -30.75 1.70 -4.02
CA PRO A 287 -31.89 2.27 -4.73
C PRO A 287 -31.55 3.64 -5.35
N SER A 288 -32.09 3.87 -6.56
CA SER A 288 -32.11 5.20 -7.16
C SER A 288 -33.35 5.95 -6.69
N TYR A 289 -33.19 7.20 -6.34
CA TYR A 289 -34.28 8.10 -5.94
C TYR A 289 -34.68 9.09 -7.04
N ALA A 290 -34.23 8.87 -8.27
CA ALA A 290 -34.54 9.71 -9.41
C ALA A 290 -35.87 9.33 -10.09
N GLU A 291 -36.96 9.34 -9.31
CA GLU A 291 -38.30 8.97 -9.80
C GLU A 291 -38.75 9.84 -10.98
N GLY A 292 -39.26 9.19 -12.04
CA GLY A 292 -39.88 9.86 -13.20
C GLY A 292 -38.93 10.62 -14.12
N ARG A 293 -37.61 10.53 -13.95
CA ARG A 293 -36.62 11.19 -14.83
C ARG A 293 -35.49 10.25 -15.24
N ALA A 294 -34.83 10.54 -16.36
CA ALA A 294 -33.63 9.88 -16.76
C ALA A 294 -32.51 10.08 -15.71
N THR A 295 -31.78 9.05 -15.39
CA THR A 295 -30.64 9.07 -14.46
C THR A 295 -29.49 8.21 -14.99
N ALA A 296 -28.37 8.20 -14.30
CA ALA A 296 -27.27 7.29 -14.58
C ALA A 296 -27.74 5.82 -14.42
N GLU A 297 -27.30 4.95 -15.30
CA GLU A 297 -27.65 3.53 -15.28
C GLU A 297 -27.04 2.80 -14.07
N SER A 298 -25.86 3.25 -13.62
CA SER A 298 -25.15 2.68 -12.48
C SER A 298 -24.34 3.75 -11.73
N LEU A 299 -23.93 3.42 -10.51
CA LEU A 299 -22.96 4.18 -9.74
C LEU A 299 -21.53 3.74 -10.10
N ASN A 300 -20.56 4.65 -9.96
CA ASN A 300 -19.15 4.27 -9.97
C ASN A 300 -18.91 3.16 -8.93
N VAL A 301 -18.13 2.12 -9.29
CA VAL A 301 -17.93 0.94 -8.47
C VAL A 301 -17.33 1.24 -7.10
N ALA A 302 -16.39 2.19 -7.00
CA ALA A 302 -15.82 2.58 -5.71
C ALA A 302 -16.84 3.31 -4.83
N VAL A 303 -17.70 4.14 -5.43
CA VAL A 303 -18.80 4.82 -4.71
C VAL A 303 -19.80 3.79 -4.22
N ALA A 304 -20.21 2.85 -5.07
CA ALA A 304 -21.10 1.74 -4.68
C ALA A 304 -20.52 0.91 -3.54
N THR A 305 -19.22 0.61 -3.61
CA THR A 305 -18.48 -0.09 -2.54
C THR A 305 -18.54 0.68 -1.22
N ALA A 306 -18.33 1.99 -1.25
CA ALA A 306 -18.37 2.81 -0.03
C ALA A 306 -19.73 2.82 0.62
N ILE A 307 -20.81 2.97 -0.16
CA ILE A 307 -22.20 2.93 0.33
C ILE A 307 -22.51 1.56 0.94
N THR A 308 -22.13 0.49 0.23
CA THR A 308 -22.35 -0.88 0.69
C THR A 308 -21.64 -1.15 2.01
N CYS A 309 -20.33 -0.88 2.07
CA CYS A 309 -19.54 -1.07 3.29
C CYS A 309 -20.07 -0.24 4.48
N ALA A 310 -20.48 1.01 4.22
CA ALA A 310 -21.06 1.87 5.24
C ALA A 310 -22.35 1.27 5.81
N GLU A 311 -23.24 0.73 4.98
CA GLU A 311 -24.48 0.12 5.44
C GLU A 311 -24.23 -1.16 6.24
N PHE A 312 -23.31 -2.01 5.81
CA PHE A 312 -22.89 -3.19 6.58
C PHE A 312 -22.38 -2.82 7.97
N ARG A 313 -21.53 -1.80 8.07
CA ARG A 313 -20.99 -1.38 9.38
C ARG A 313 -22.04 -0.70 10.25
N ARG A 314 -22.88 0.16 9.65
CA ARG A 314 -23.96 0.85 10.38
C ARG A 314 -24.91 -0.13 11.07
N ARG A 315 -25.18 -1.29 10.49
CA ARG A 315 -26.10 -2.30 11.06
C ARG A 315 -25.46 -3.18 12.12
N ASN A 316 -24.15 -3.27 12.10
CA ASN A 316 -23.38 -4.18 12.96
C ASN A 316 -22.49 -3.44 13.99
N SER A 317 -22.74 -2.14 14.20
CA SER A 317 -22.06 -1.29 15.20
C SER A 317 -22.89 -1.14 16.47
#